data_69ebcc69056f0b63244d008681acd74b
#
_entry.id   69ebcc69056f0b63244d008681acd74b
#
_cell.length_a   1.000
_cell.length_b   1.000
_cell.length_c   1.000
_cell.angle_alpha   90.00
_cell.angle_beta   90.00
_cell.angle_gamma   90.00
#
_symmetry.space_group_name_H-M   'P 1'
#
loop_
_entity.id
_entity.type
_entity.pdbx_description
1 polymer ?
#
loop_
_entity_poly.entity_id
_entity_poly.type
_entity_poly.pdbx_seq_one_letter_code
_entity_poly.pdbx_strand_id
1 'polypeptide(L)'
;MTDRNEDKVALVTGGTRGIGAAIVRPSPDTAIYGAAKAGLLSLTTSLAKEWAPQVRVNAIVVGLIETDSAELTYGSEAAQRRIAASLPLGRMGRGEDVAEAVAFLASPAAAYISGARLEVHGGGERPLFLDIVKQEHEG
;
A
#
# COMPACT_ATOMS: atom_id res chain seq x y z
N MET A 1 16.13 7.81 -35.03
CA MET A 1 16.08 7.25 -33.67
C MET A 1 14.68 7.45 -33.16
N THR A 2 13.86 6.44 -33.33
CA THR A 2 12.46 6.45 -32.86
C THR A 2 12.46 6.31 -31.34
N ASP A 3 11.84 7.26 -30.71
CA ASP A 3 11.64 7.33 -29.25
C ASP A 3 10.83 6.10 -28.82
N ARG A 4 11.49 5.14 -28.14
CA ARG A 4 10.90 3.87 -27.71
C ARG A 4 10.17 3.98 -26.39
N ASN A 5 9.66 5.16 -26.04
CA ASN A 5 9.07 5.40 -24.71
C ASN A 5 7.55 5.65 -24.73
N GLU A 6 6.90 5.59 -25.89
CA GLU A 6 5.51 6.01 -26.02
C GLU A 6 4.45 4.99 -25.54
N ASP A 7 4.80 3.72 -25.27
CA ASP A 7 3.80 2.68 -24.96
C ASP A 7 4.02 1.90 -23.66
N LYS A 8 4.72 2.48 -22.68
CA LYS A 8 4.94 1.79 -21.40
C LYS A 8 3.84 2.09 -20.40
N VAL A 9 2.83 1.24 -20.38
CA VAL A 9 1.77 1.28 -19.37
C VAL A 9 2.28 0.68 -18.05
N ALA A 10 2.28 1.46 -16.99
CA ALA A 10 2.45 0.94 -15.63
C ALA A 10 1.07 0.62 -15.06
N LEU A 11 0.75 -0.66 -14.85
CA LEU A 11 -0.46 -1.04 -14.13
C LEU A 11 -0.17 -0.93 -12.62
N VAL A 12 -0.84 0.00 -11.97
CA VAL A 12 -0.78 0.15 -10.52
C VAL A 12 -2.05 -0.44 -9.92
N THR A 13 -1.92 -1.55 -9.20
CA THR A 13 -3.01 -2.15 -8.43
C THR A 13 -2.79 -1.87 -6.96
N GLY A 14 -3.59 -1.01 -6.37
CA GLY A 14 -3.54 -0.68 -4.95
C GLY A 14 -4.95 -0.45 -4.42
N GLY A 15 -5.25 -0.94 -3.23
CA GLY A 15 -6.56 -0.75 -2.62
C GLY A 15 -6.78 0.71 -2.21
N THR A 16 -7.85 1.31 -2.67
CA THR A 16 -8.26 2.67 -2.32
C THR A 16 -9.16 2.74 -1.08
N ARG A 17 -9.18 1.74 -0.22
CA ARG A 17 -9.95 1.78 1.06
C ARG A 17 -9.25 1.00 2.16
N GLY A 18 -8.98 1.68 3.19
CA GLY A 18 -8.95 1.50 4.64
C GLY A 18 -8.51 0.18 5.28
N ILE A 19 -7.95 -0.80 4.60
CA ILE A 19 -7.37 -2.01 5.20
C ILE A 19 -6.21 -2.52 4.34
N GLY A 20 -5.46 -1.60 3.76
CA GLY A 20 -4.36 -1.94 2.87
C GLY A 20 -3.23 -2.74 3.53
N ALA A 21 -2.93 -2.49 4.78
CA ALA A 21 -1.88 -3.20 5.52
C ALA A 21 -2.30 -4.59 6.01
N ALA A 22 -3.60 -4.85 6.15
CA ALA A 22 -4.16 -6.17 6.48
C ALA A 22 -4.03 -7.18 5.32
N ILE A 23 -3.63 -6.73 4.14
CA ILE A 23 -3.62 -7.53 2.91
C ILE A 23 -2.58 -8.66 2.94
N VAL A 24 -1.51 -8.48 3.69
CA VAL A 24 -0.47 -9.51 3.85
C VAL A 24 -0.63 -10.24 5.19
N ARG A 25 -1.46 -9.73 6.09
CA ARG A 25 -1.75 -10.36 7.38
C ARG A 25 -3.19 -10.86 7.41
N PRO A 26 -3.41 -12.15 7.73
CA PRO A 26 -4.76 -12.66 7.96
C PRO A 26 -5.42 -11.85 9.08
N SER A 27 -6.61 -11.30 8.79
CA SER A 27 -7.41 -10.58 9.77
C SER A 27 -8.81 -11.21 9.81
N PRO A 28 -9.42 -11.35 10.98
CA PRO A 28 -10.80 -11.78 11.08
C PRO A 28 -11.69 -10.95 10.15
N ASP A 29 -12.72 -11.56 9.59
CA ASP A 29 -13.73 -10.95 8.70
C ASP A 29 -13.20 -10.42 7.35
N THR A 30 -11.90 -10.56 7.05
CA THR A 30 -11.29 -10.08 5.80
C THR A 30 -10.68 -11.18 4.94
N ALA A 31 -10.96 -12.45 5.22
CA ALA A 31 -10.32 -13.59 4.55
C ALA A 31 -10.46 -13.54 3.02
N ILE A 32 -11.65 -13.28 2.49
CA ILE A 32 -11.90 -13.21 1.04
C ILE A 32 -11.16 -12.01 0.43
N TYR A 33 -11.17 -10.88 1.11
CA TYR A 33 -10.46 -9.68 0.67
C TYR A 33 -8.94 -9.94 0.64
N GLY A 34 -8.39 -10.52 1.71
CA GLY A 34 -6.97 -10.90 1.78
C GLY A 34 -6.57 -11.86 0.66
N ALA A 35 -7.38 -12.89 0.41
CA ALA A 35 -7.15 -13.85 -0.68
C ALA A 35 -7.15 -13.16 -2.06
N ALA A 36 -8.12 -12.27 -2.32
CA ALA A 36 -8.20 -11.52 -3.57
C ALA A 36 -6.97 -10.62 -3.78
N LYS A 37 -6.50 -9.96 -2.72
CA LYS A 37 -5.33 -9.08 -2.79
C LYS A 37 -4.02 -9.88 -2.94
N ALA A 38 -3.88 -11.01 -2.25
CA ALA A 38 -2.76 -11.92 -2.46
C ALA A 38 -2.72 -12.43 -3.91
N GLY A 39 -3.88 -12.74 -4.47
CA GLY A 39 -4.04 -13.08 -5.88
C GLY A 39 -3.56 -11.97 -6.82
N LEU A 40 -3.89 -10.70 -6.53
CA LEU A 40 -3.39 -9.55 -7.30
C LEU A 40 -1.87 -9.41 -7.25
N LEU A 41 -1.22 -9.67 -6.12
CA LEU A 41 0.24 -9.64 -6.02
C LEU A 41 0.88 -10.76 -6.84
N SER A 42 0.29 -11.96 -6.81
CA SER A 42 0.71 -13.08 -7.66
C SER A 42 0.54 -12.74 -9.15
N LEU A 43 -0.63 -12.21 -9.53
CA LEU A 43 -0.90 -11.77 -10.90
C LEU A 43 0.08 -10.70 -11.37
N THR A 44 0.39 -9.70 -10.53
CA THR A 44 1.40 -8.66 -10.82
C THR A 44 2.74 -9.29 -11.22
N THR A 45 3.19 -10.29 -10.47
CA THR A 45 4.46 -10.98 -10.74
C THR A 45 4.42 -11.79 -12.02
N SER A 46 3.29 -12.44 -12.33
CA SER A 46 3.09 -13.20 -13.57
C SER A 46 3.07 -12.29 -14.77
N LEU A 47 2.25 -11.24 -14.76
CA LEU A 47 2.13 -10.29 -15.85
C LEU A 47 3.44 -9.52 -16.10
N ALA A 48 4.22 -9.24 -15.06
CA ALA A 48 5.53 -8.63 -15.22
C ALA A 48 6.49 -9.47 -16.09
N LYS A 49 6.34 -10.80 -16.05
CA LYS A 49 7.12 -11.73 -16.88
C LYS A 49 6.51 -11.90 -18.26
N GLU A 50 5.19 -12.01 -18.33
CA GLU A 50 4.47 -12.28 -19.58
C GLU A 50 4.54 -11.09 -20.55
N TRP A 51 4.50 -9.87 -20.01
CA TRP A 51 4.44 -8.64 -20.80
C TRP A 51 5.79 -7.94 -21.00
N ALA A 52 6.86 -8.52 -20.46
CA ALA A 52 8.21 -8.01 -20.72
C ALA A 52 8.62 -8.34 -22.16
N PRO A 53 9.42 -7.48 -22.81
CA PRO A 53 9.97 -6.21 -22.34
C PRO A 53 9.06 -5.00 -22.61
N GLN A 54 7.85 -5.18 -23.15
CA GLN A 54 6.99 -4.10 -23.62
C GLN A 54 6.37 -3.32 -22.46
N VAL A 55 5.92 -4.02 -21.41
CA VAL A 55 5.21 -3.43 -20.28
C VAL A 55 5.90 -3.80 -18.97
N ARG A 56 6.04 -2.82 -18.08
CA ARG A 56 6.43 -3.05 -16.68
C ARG A 56 5.16 -3.12 -15.82
N VAL A 57 5.07 -4.11 -14.97
CA VAL A 57 3.92 -4.31 -14.07
C VAL A 57 4.41 -4.35 -12.62
N ASN A 58 3.88 -3.45 -11.81
CA ASN A 58 4.23 -3.35 -10.39
C ASN A 58 2.97 -3.17 -9.55
N ALA A 59 3.03 -3.51 -8.28
CA ALA A 59 1.98 -3.28 -7.31
C ALA A 59 2.41 -2.25 -6.26
N ILE A 60 1.47 -1.41 -5.82
CA ILE A 60 1.63 -0.58 -4.63
C ILE A 60 0.75 -1.15 -3.52
N VAL A 61 1.38 -1.47 -2.40
CA VAL A 61 0.70 -1.92 -1.18
C VAL A 61 0.51 -0.70 -0.27
N VAL A 62 -0.73 -0.24 -0.18
CA VAL A 62 -1.08 1.00 0.50
C VAL A 62 -1.53 0.70 1.93
N GLY A 63 -1.01 1.44 2.90
CA GLY A 63 -1.42 1.37 4.30
C GLY A 63 -2.69 2.17 4.60
N LEU A 64 -2.76 2.72 5.82
CA LEU A 64 -3.89 3.53 6.26
C LEU A 64 -3.77 4.93 5.68
N ILE A 65 -4.75 5.33 4.89
CA ILE A 65 -4.78 6.60 4.15
C ILE A 65 -5.97 7.43 4.62
N GLU A 66 -5.73 8.71 4.88
CA GLU A 66 -6.79 9.70 5.07
C GLU A 66 -7.59 9.86 3.78
N THR A 67 -8.91 9.77 3.88
CA THR A 67 -9.84 9.95 2.77
C THR A 67 -11.02 10.80 3.22
N ASP A 68 -11.79 11.34 2.29
CA ASP A 68 -13.01 12.11 2.60
C ASP A 68 -14.04 11.29 3.40
N SER A 69 -13.95 9.97 3.34
CA SER A 69 -14.79 9.05 4.11
C SER A 69 -14.07 8.43 5.32
N ALA A 70 -13.00 9.05 5.80
CA ALA A 70 -12.19 8.53 6.91
C ALA A 70 -13.01 8.28 8.18
N GLU A 71 -14.00 9.14 8.46
CA GLU A 71 -14.88 8.98 9.62
C GLU A 71 -15.69 7.68 9.57
N LEU A 72 -16.20 7.30 8.40
CA LEU A 72 -16.92 6.04 8.19
C LEU A 72 -16.02 4.81 8.36
N THR A 73 -14.73 4.94 8.06
CA THR A 73 -13.78 3.83 8.06
C THR A 73 -13.04 3.70 9.38
N TYR A 74 -12.61 4.82 9.95
CA TYR A 74 -11.71 4.87 11.10
C TYR A 74 -12.36 5.46 12.35
N GLY A 75 -13.64 5.91 12.24
CA GLY A 75 -14.39 6.51 13.34
C GLY A 75 -14.05 7.98 13.56
N SER A 76 -14.32 8.45 14.78
CA SER A 76 -14.15 9.86 15.14
C SER A 76 -12.73 10.37 14.91
N GLU A 77 -12.59 11.69 14.83
CA GLU A 77 -11.29 12.36 14.75
C GLU A 77 -10.31 11.96 15.88
N ALA A 78 -10.85 11.72 17.08
CA ALA A 78 -10.05 11.22 18.20
C ALA A 78 -9.51 9.80 17.95
N ALA A 79 -10.32 8.93 17.35
CA ALA A 79 -9.88 7.60 16.94
C ALA A 79 -8.82 7.68 15.84
N GLN A 80 -9.01 8.53 14.85
CA GLN A 80 -8.05 8.73 13.76
C GLN A 80 -6.71 9.27 14.28
N ARG A 81 -6.70 10.20 15.22
CA ARG A 81 -5.46 10.66 15.88
C ARG A 81 -4.73 9.54 16.63
N ARG A 82 -5.47 8.65 17.31
CA ARG A 82 -4.86 7.48 17.98
C ARG A 82 -4.27 6.49 16.97
N ILE A 83 -4.96 6.24 15.87
CA ILE A 83 -4.45 5.41 14.78
C ILE A 83 -3.17 6.03 14.22
N ALA A 84 -3.18 7.32 13.89
CA ALA A 84 -2.01 8.03 13.39
C ALA A 84 -0.80 7.92 14.33
N ALA A 85 -1.02 8.12 15.63
CA ALA A 85 0.02 8.01 16.66
C ALA A 85 0.57 6.58 16.82
N SER A 86 -0.19 5.54 16.47
CA SER A 86 0.26 4.15 16.51
C SER A 86 1.16 3.75 15.33
N LEU A 87 1.12 4.52 14.24
CA LEU A 87 1.97 4.26 13.07
C LEU A 87 3.41 4.74 13.31
N PRO A 88 4.42 4.04 12.78
CA PRO A 88 5.83 4.44 12.95
C PRO A 88 6.14 5.86 12.47
N LEU A 89 5.53 6.33 11.37
CA LEU A 89 5.69 7.71 10.90
C LEU A 89 4.80 8.73 11.61
N GLY A 90 4.01 8.33 12.62
CA GLY A 90 3.19 9.22 13.45
C GLY A 90 2.01 9.87 12.73
N ARG A 91 1.70 9.44 11.52
CA ARG A 91 0.58 9.94 10.72
C ARG A 91 0.01 8.86 9.81
N MET A 92 -1.23 9.01 9.42
CA MET A 92 -1.78 8.29 8.28
C MET A 92 -1.19 8.84 6.98
N GLY A 93 -1.18 8.03 5.94
CA GLY A 93 -0.80 8.46 4.60
C GLY A 93 -1.88 9.35 3.99
N ARG A 94 -1.53 10.00 2.89
CA ARG A 94 -2.43 10.82 2.07
C ARG A 94 -2.42 10.31 0.64
N GLY A 95 -3.39 10.73 -0.15
CA GLY A 95 -3.45 10.41 -1.57
C GLY A 95 -2.17 10.80 -2.32
N GLU A 96 -1.57 11.92 -1.94
CA GLU A 96 -0.31 12.43 -2.51
C GLU A 96 0.86 11.48 -2.25
N ASP A 97 0.95 10.86 -1.07
CA ASP A 97 2.01 9.88 -0.77
C ASP A 97 1.95 8.68 -1.74
N VAL A 98 0.73 8.27 -2.12
CA VAL A 98 0.52 7.19 -3.09
C VAL A 98 0.79 7.68 -4.52
N ALA A 99 0.36 8.91 -4.85
CA ALA A 99 0.55 9.48 -6.18
C ALA A 99 2.03 9.64 -6.54
N GLU A 100 2.87 10.06 -5.59
CA GLU A 100 4.32 10.15 -5.78
C GLU A 100 4.96 8.77 -6.03
N ALA A 101 4.51 7.74 -5.32
CA ALA A 101 4.97 6.37 -5.56
C ALA A 101 4.56 5.86 -6.96
N VAL A 102 3.33 6.19 -7.41
CA VAL A 102 2.86 5.90 -8.77
C VAL A 102 3.73 6.62 -9.79
N ALA A 103 3.97 7.92 -9.61
CA ALA A 103 4.78 8.74 -10.49
C ALA A 103 6.22 8.20 -10.62
N PHE A 104 6.81 7.80 -9.49
CA PHE A 104 8.13 7.14 -9.50
C PHE A 104 8.12 5.86 -10.33
N LEU A 105 7.19 4.94 -10.05
CA LEU A 105 7.11 3.66 -10.78
C LEU A 105 6.79 3.84 -12.27
N ALA A 106 6.10 4.90 -12.65
CA ALA A 106 5.82 5.24 -14.05
C ALA A 106 7.01 5.90 -14.76
N SER A 107 7.97 6.46 -14.01
CA SER A 107 9.08 7.23 -14.55
C SER A 107 10.21 6.37 -15.13
N PRO A 108 11.11 6.97 -15.92
CA PRO A 108 12.34 6.33 -16.36
C PRO A 108 13.26 5.87 -15.22
N ALA A 109 13.18 6.52 -14.04
CA ALA A 109 13.96 6.11 -12.87
C ALA A 109 13.64 4.68 -12.39
N ALA A 110 12.44 4.18 -12.71
CA ALA A 110 12.00 2.82 -12.42
C ALA A 110 12.12 1.87 -13.63
N ALA A 111 12.94 2.19 -14.64
CA ALA A 111 13.02 1.42 -15.88
C ALA A 111 13.39 -0.06 -15.71
N TYR A 112 14.09 -0.40 -14.63
CA TYR A 112 14.48 -1.79 -14.31
C TYR A 112 13.63 -2.40 -13.19
N ILE A 113 12.50 -1.77 -12.83
CA ILE A 113 11.59 -2.24 -11.78
C ILE A 113 10.33 -2.81 -12.45
N SER A 114 10.17 -4.14 -12.40
CA SER A 114 8.99 -4.86 -12.86
C SER A 114 8.75 -6.10 -11.98
N GLY A 115 7.50 -6.37 -11.64
CA GLY A 115 7.10 -7.43 -10.71
C GLY A 115 7.28 -7.07 -9.23
N ALA A 116 7.62 -5.81 -8.92
CA ALA A 116 7.85 -5.35 -7.56
C ALA A 116 6.54 -5.07 -6.81
N ARG A 117 6.64 -5.11 -5.48
CA ARG A 117 5.66 -4.62 -4.52
C ARG A 117 6.27 -3.45 -3.77
N LEU A 118 5.76 -2.26 -3.99
CA LEU A 118 6.19 -1.06 -3.29
C LEU A 118 5.23 -0.79 -2.13
N GLU A 119 5.74 -0.84 -0.92
CA GLU A 119 4.95 -0.60 0.29
C GLU A 119 4.93 0.89 0.62
N VAL A 120 3.73 1.48 0.65
CA VAL A 120 3.46 2.89 0.97
C VAL A 120 2.53 2.92 2.18
N HIS A 121 3.08 2.67 3.37
CA HIS A 121 2.29 2.42 4.57
C HIS A 121 2.88 3.00 5.87
N GLY A 122 3.85 3.90 5.77
CA GLY A 122 4.39 4.60 6.93
C GLY A 122 5.09 3.70 7.98
N GLY A 123 5.64 2.56 7.55
CA GLY A 123 6.26 1.55 8.43
C GLY A 123 5.31 0.43 8.85
N GLY A 124 4.03 0.52 8.45
CA GLY A 124 2.99 -0.47 8.75
C GLY A 124 2.46 -0.42 10.18
N GLU A 125 1.50 -1.28 10.46
CA GLU A 125 0.87 -1.38 11.77
C GLU A 125 1.77 -2.15 12.75
N ARG A 126 1.84 -1.68 13.99
CA ARG A 126 2.54 -2.38 15.06
C ARG A 126 1.69 -3.52 15.62
N PRO A 127 2.30 -4.62 16.05
CA PRO A 127 1.59 -5.63 16.83
C PRO A 127 1.02 -5.03 18.12
N LEU A 128 -0.28 -5.21 18.35
CA LEU A 128 -1.00 -4.64 19.49
C LEU A 128 -0.35 -4.97 20.86
N PHE A 129 0.24 -6.17 20.99
CA PHE A 129 0.87 -6.58 22.26
C PHE A 129 2.04 -5.66 22.67
N LEU A 130 2.76 -5.07 21.69
CA LEU A 130 3.84 -4.14 21.99
C LEU A 130 3.34 -2.84 22.63
N ASP A 131 2.16 -2.37 22.23
CA ASP A 131 1.54 -1.19 22.81
C ASP A 131 1.04 -1.48 24.23
N ILE A 132 0.50 -2.69 24.47
CA ILE A 132 0.07 -3.14 25.81
C ILE A 132 1.26 -3.19 26.78
N VAL A 133 2.35 -3.84 26.36
CA VAL A 133 3.56 -3.96 27.19
C VAL A 133 4.16 -2.59 27.50
N LYS A 134 4.16 -1.68 26.53
CA LYS A 134 4.66 -0.32 26.73
C LYS A 134 3.85 0.45 27.77
N GLN A 135 2.54 0.34 27.74
CA GLN A 135 1.65 1.00 28.72
C GLN A 135 1.87 0.49 30.15
N GLU A 136 2.20 -0.78 30.32
CA GLU A 136 2.52 -1.37 31.64
C GLU A 136 3.85 -0.86 32.23
N HIS A 137 4.79 -0.45 31.38
CA HIS A 137 6.10 0.06 31.82
C HIS A 137 6.11 1.58 32.08
N GLU A 138 5.13 2.32 31.54
CA GLU A 138 5.00 3.78 31.68
C GLU A 138 4.05 4.19 32.85
N GLY A 139 3.38 3.23 33.52
CA GLY A 139 2.47 3.43 34.67
C GLY A 139 3.10 3.00 35.97
#